data_4906faaf8db7df3d22f50f01c8ae327e
#
_entry.id   4906faaf8db7df3d22f50f01c8ae327e
#
_cell.length_a   1.000
_cell.length_b   1.000
_cell.length_c   1.000
_cell.angle_alpha   90.00
_cell.angle_beta   90.00
_cell.angle_gamma   90.00
#
_symmetry.space_group_name_H-M   'P 1'
#
loop_
_entity.id
_entity.type
_entity.pdbx_description
1 polymer ?
#
loop_
_entity_poly.entity_id
_entity_poly.type
_entity_poly.pdbx_seq_one_letter_code
_entity_poly.pdbx_strand_id
1 'polypeptide(L)' 'MTCKPVKVIDKTTGKEIEIAPIKVWSVGPKNRKAVKLGLFKSPETGRYFRAKVPDDYEC' A
#
# COMPACT_ATOMS: atom_id res chain seq x y z
N MET A 1 -7.02 15.72 3.22
CA MET A 1 -7.11 14.66 4.23
C MET A 1 -5.99 13.66 4.06
N THR A 2 -5.41 13.23 5.16
CA THR A 2 -4.37 12.22 5.13
C THR A 2 -4.96 10.83 5.26
N CYS A 3 -4.42 9.89 4.50
CA CYS A 3 -4.82 8.49 4.61
C CYS A 3 -4.30 7.91 5.94
N LYS A 4 -5.00 6.92 6.47
CA LYS A 4 -4.56 6.24 7.68
C LYS A 4 -3.30 5.42 7.38
N PRO A 5 -2.31 5.38 8.29
CA PRO A 5 -1.13 4.56 8.08
C PRO A 5 -1.47 3.07 8.11
N VAL A 6 -0.75 2.32 7.28
CA VAL A 6 -0.92 0.87 7.17
C VAL A 6 0.44 0.21 7.34
N LYS A 7 0.47 -0.92 8.02
CA LYS A 7 1.70 -1.69 8.17
C LYS A 7 1.97 -2.45 6.88
N VAL A 8 3.10 -2.20 6.28
CA VAL A 8 3.51 -2.86 5.03
C VAL A 8 4.99 -3.24 5.11
N ILE A 9 5.38 -4.20 4.29
CA ILE A 9 6.78 -4.57 4.18
C ILE A 9 7.42 -3.68 3.12
N ASP A 10 8.44 -2.94 3.52
CA ASP A 10 9.22 -2.10 2.62
C ASP A 10 10.05 -3.00 1.70
N LYS A 11 9.67 -3.08 0.44
CA LYS A 11 10.35 -3.94 -0.53
C LYS A 11 11.77 -3.47 -0.85
N THR A 12 12.08 -2.22 -0.54
CA THR A 12 13.42 -1.69 -0.80
C THR A 12 14.41 -2.06 0.30
N THR A 13 13.92 -2.20 1.55
CA THR A 13 14.77 -2.56 2.70
C THR A 13 14.43 -3.90 3.31
N GLY A 14 13.23 -4.44 3.03
CA GLY A 14 12.76 -5.69 3.59
C GLY A 14 12.24 -5.57 5.02
N LYS A 15 12.07 -4.37 5.53
CA LYS A 15 11.59 -4.12 6.90
C LYS A 15 10.11 -3.77 6.91
N GLU A 16 9.43 -4.17 7.99
CA GLU A 16 8.05 -3.77 8.20
C GLU A 16 8.00 -2.32 8.65
N ILE A 17 7.19 -1.52 7.97
CA ILE A 17 7.02 -0.11 8.29
C ILE A 17 5.53 0.24 8.31
N GLU A 18 5.19 1.31 9.01
CA GLU A 18 3.83 1.81 9.06
C GLU A 18 3.80 3.20 8.43
N ILE A 19 3.19 3.30 7.25
CA ILE A 19 3.11 4.56 6.51
C ILE A 19 1.76 4.65 5.80
N ALA A 20 1.33 5.87 5.53
CA ALA A 20 0.11 6.12 4.78
C ALA A 20 0.39 6.00 3.27
N PRO A 21 -0.51 5.37 2.49
CA PRO A 21 -0.33 5.30 1.05
C PRO A 21 -0.54 6.66 0.39
N ILE A 22 0.17 6.88 -0.71
CA ILE A 22 0.01 8.07 -1.53
C ILE A 22 -1.24 7.93 -2.40
N LYS A 23 -1.48 6.71 -2.88
CA LYS A 23 -2.61 6.41 -3.75
C LYS A 23 -3.07 4.98 -3.50
N VAL A 24 -4.37 4.73 -3.61
CA VAL A 24 -4.94 3.40 -3.44
C VAL A 24 -5.85 3.10 -4.62
N TRP A 25 -5.78 1.87 -5.12
CA TRP A 25 -6.65 1.42 -6.22
C TRP A 25 -6.94 -0.06 -6.07
N SER A 26 -7.93 -0.54 -6.84
CA SER A 26 -8.29 -1.94 -6.86
C SER A 26 -7.86 -2.58 -8.16
N VAL A 27 -7.33 -3.79 -8.08
CA VAL A 27 -6.97 -4.59 -9.26
C VAL A 27 -7.49 -6.00 -9.07
N GLY A 28 -7.85 -6.65 -10.16
CA GLY A 28 -8.29 -8.03 -10.11
C GLY A 28 -8.98 -8.46 -11.39
N PRO A 29 -8.96 -9.78 -11.68
CA PRO A 29 -9.69 -10.34 -12.82
C PRO A 29 -11.20 -10.32 -12.56
N LYS A 30 -11.97 -10.43 -13.65
CA LYS A 30 -13.44 -10.40 -13.57
C LYS A 30 -14.04 -11.51 -12.71
N ASN A 31 -13.35 -12.64 -12.58
CA ASN A 31 -13.85 -13.83 -11.90
C ASN A 31 -13.38 -13.98 -10.46
N ARG A 32 -12.67 -13.00 -9.93
CA ARG A 32 -12.15 -13.05 -8.56
C ARG A 32 -12.38 -11.73 -7.86
N LYS A 33 -12.31 -11.77 -6.52
CA LYS A 33 -12.38 -10.55 -5.73
C LYS A 33 -11.23 -9.63 -6.09
N ALA A 34 -11.53 -8.36 -6.26
CA ALA A 34 -10.50 -7.36 -6.49
C ALA A 34 -9.59 -7.26 -5.27
N VAL A 35 -8.31 -7.05 -5.51
CA VAL A 35 -7.31 -6.85 -4.47
C VAL A 35 -7.01 -5.36 -4.41
N LYS A 36 -7.04 -4.80 -3.21
CA LYS A 36 -6.72 -3.39 -3.02
C LYS A 36 -5.23 -3.22 -2.83
N LEU A 37 -4.65 -2.32 -3.61
CA LEU A 37 -3.22 -2.01 -3.54
C LEU A 37 -3.04 -0.53 -3.22
N GLY A 38 -1.92 -0.22 -2.58
CA GLY A 38 -1.55 1.14 -2.29
C GLY A 38 -0.15 1.45 -2.78
N LEU A 39 0.05 2.68 -3.24
CA LEU A 39 1.37 3.17 -3.60
C LEU A 39 1.97 3.85 -2.37
N PHE A 40 3.14 3.39 -1.96
CA PHE A 40 3.83 3.89 -0.79
C PHE A 40 5.19 4.46 -1.18
N LYS A 41 5.68 5.38 -0.37
CA LYS A 41 7.01 5.92 -0.53
C LYS A 41 7.85 5.48 0.66
N SER A 42 8.98 4.84 0.40
CA SER A 42 9.89 4.40 1.45
C SER A 42 10.45 5.59 2.20
N PRO A 43 10.31 5.64 3.55
CA PRO A 43 10.88 6.74 4.33
C PRO A 43 12.39 6.69 4.41
N GLU A 44 13.01 5.53 4.16
CA GLU A 44 14.47 5.38 4.24
C GLU A 44 15.17 5.70 2.92
N THR A 45 14.63 5.21 1.81
CA THR A 45 15.28 5.36 0.49
C THR A 45 14.59 6.41 -0.40
N GLY A 46 13.36 6.80 -0.06
CA GLY A 46 12.58 7.73 -0.88
C GLY A 46 12.04 7.11 -2.17
N ARG A 47 12.14 5.81 -2.32
CA ARG A 47 11.64 5.12 -3.51
C ARG A 47 10.18 4.73 -3.34
N TYR A 48 9.45 4.71 -4.45
CA TYR A 48 8.06 4.27 -4.45
C TYR A 48 7.97 2.77 -4.59
N PHE A 49 7.00 2.17 -3.89
CA PHE A 49 6.71 0.75 -4.02
C PHE A 49 5.21 0.52 -3.83
N ARG A 50 4.72 -0.59 -4.34
CA ARG A 50 3.32 -0.99 -4.21
C ARG A 50 3.21 -2.10 -3.18
N ALA A 51 2.20 -2.01 -2.33
CA ALA A 51 1.94 -3.03 -1.33
C ALA A 51 0.44 -3.25 -1.20
N LYS A 52 0.08 -4.45 -0.76
CA LYS A 52 -1.32 -4.81 -0.57
C LYS A 52 -1.87 -4.14 0.69
N VAL A 53 -3.08 -3.59 0.57
CA VAL A 53 -3.77 -3.00 1.71
C VAL A 53 -5.03 -3.81 2.02
N PRO A 54 -5.58 -3.72 3.26
CA PRO A 54 -6.83 -4.41 3.59
C PRO A 54 -7.99 -3.95 2.73
N ASP A 55 -8.93 -4.87 2.47
CA ASP A 55 -10.13 -4.55 1.67
C ASP A 55 -10.98 -3.47 2.30
N ASP A 56 -10.98 -3.39 3.64
CA ASP A 56 -11.73 -2.40 4.39
C ASP A 56 -10.99 -1.07 4.54
N TYR A 57 -9.79 -0.97 3.99
CA TYR A 57 -9.01 0.26 4.04
C TYR A 57 -9.62 1.33 3.14
N GLU A 58 -9.82 2.50 3.70
CA GLU A 58 -10.32 3.66 2.98
C GLU A 58 -9.33 4.82 3.10
N CYS A 59 -9.16 5.51 1.98
CA CYS A 59 -8.29 6.68 1.91
C CYS A 59 -9.01 7.82 1.20
#